data_3ed214c7b1773938a85f037b4775fb52
#
_entry.id   3ed214c7b1773938a85f037b4775fb52
#
_cell.length_a   1.000
_cell.length_b   1.000
_cell.length_c   1.000
_cell.angle_alpha   90.00
_cell.angle_beta   90.00
_cell.angle_gamma   90.00
#
_symmetry.space_group_name_H-M   'P 1'
#
loop_
_entity.id
_entity.type
_entity.pdbx_description
1 polymer ?
#
loop_
_entity_poly.entity_id
_entity_poly.type
_entity_poly.pdbx_seq_one_letter_code
_entity_poly.pdbx_strand_id
1 'polypeptide(L)'
;MKKLFALLTAWYLVFWSMLPGHTPVAQAQPHTETKPTEMSEFHWTPRALKLYAKQFMRMAYPEWNSSEHRALMKLWGKESGWNHKAQNPNSSAFGVPQLLRLDPDTPAPLQIERGLGYIMHRYDRPSVAWTHWREHGWY
;
A
#
# COMPACT_ATOMS: atom_id res chain seq x y z
N MET A 1 9.66 -28.45 -29.68
CA MET A 1 8.50 -28.43 -30.57
C MET A 1 7.95 -27.02 -30.55
N LYS A 2 8.35 -26.25 -31.56
CA LYS A 2 7.97 -24.87 -31.79
C LYS A 2 6.74 -24.84 -32.70
N LYS A 3 5.93 -23.74 -32.63
CA LYS A 3 4.82 -23.35 -33.50
C LYS A 3 3.43 -23.78 -33.00
N LEU A 4 2.69 -22.71 -32.50
CA LEU A 4 1.29 -22.44 -32.79
C LEU A 4 0.80 -21.24 -31.94
N PHE A 5 1.26 -20.02 -32.29
CA PHE A 5 0.63 -18.76 -31.88
C PHE A 5 0.76 -17.76 -33.04
N ALA A 6 -0.05 -17.91 -34.03
CA ALA A 6 -0.34 -16.89 -35.01
C ALA A 6 -1.58 -17.34 -35.79
N LEU A 7 -2.71 -16.68 -35.61
CA LEU A 7 -3.85 -16.56 -36.54
C LEU A 7 -5.16 -16.30 -35.75
N LEU A 8 -5.32 -15.15 -35.11
CA LEU A 8 -6.63 -14.63 -34.65
C LEU A 8 -6.65 -13.09 -34.55
N THR A 9 -6.08 -12.38 -35.54
CA THR A 9 -6.18 -10.90 -35.62
C THR A 9 -6.57 -10.38 -37.00
N ALA A 10 -7.47 -11.02 -37.68
CA ALA A 10 -7.84 -10.59 -39.05
C ALA A 10 -9.34 -10.61 -39.35
N TRP A 11 -10.24 -10.48 -38.38
CA TRP A 11 -11.69 -10.50 -38.69
C TRP A 11 -12.50 -9.33 -38.07
N TYR A 12 -11.87 -8.26 -37.58
CA TYR A 12 -12.59 -7.15 -36.91
C TYR A 12 -12.65 -5.84 -37.72
N LEU A 13 -12.20 -5.79 -38.98
CA LEU A 13 -12.11 -4.54 -39.77
C LEU A 13 -12.98 -4.47 -41.02
N VAL A 14 -13.92 -5.35 -41.28
CA VAL A 14 -14.72 -5.33 -42.52
C VAL A 14 -16.22 -5.08 -42.32
N PHE A 15 -16.72 -4.81 -41.14
CA PHE A 15 -18.18 -4.70 -40.94
C PHE A 15 -18.69 -3.30 -40.56
N TRP A 16 -17.91 -2.21 -40.76
CA TRP A 16 -18.38 -0.86 -40.42
C TRP A 16 -18.49 0.11 -41.59
N SER A 17 -18.68 -0.33 -42.81
CA SER A 17 -18.75 0.60 -43.96
C SER A 17 -20.02 0.49 -44.81
N MET A 18 -21.19 0.16 -44.23
CA MET A 18 -22.47 0.25 -44.96
C MET A 18 -23.65 0.59 -44.03
N LEU A 19 -23.73 1.84 -43.56
CA LEU A 19 -25.00 2.47 -43.19
C LEU A 19 -25.03 3.92 -43.68
N PRO A 20 -25.91 4.30 -44.59
CA PRO A 20 -26.04 5.69 -45.06
C PRO A 20 -26.84 6.52 -44.06
N GLY A 21 -26.32 7.67 -43.70
CA GLY A 21 -27.12 8.82 -43.34
C GLY A 21 -27.64 8.92 -41.90
N HIS A 22 -26.75 9.11 -40.92
CA HIS A 22 -27.07 9.87 -39.71
C HIS A 22 -25.87 10.73 -39.35
N THR A 23 -25.92 12.01 -39.72
CA THR A 23 -25.06 13.03 -39.15
C THR A 23 -25.58 13.33 -37.74
N PRO A 24 -24.88 12.99 -36.66
CA PRO A 24 -25.23 13.54 -35.37
C PRO A 24 -24.78 15.00 -35.37
N VAL A 25 -25.75 15.90 -35.33
CA VAL A 25 -25.52 17.27 -34.92
C VAL A 25 -24.94 17.21 -33.51
N ALA A 26 -23.66 17.52 -33.41
CA ALA A 26 -23.00 17.69 -32.12
C ALA A 26 -23.62 18.93 -31.46
N GLN A 27 -24.61 18.69 -30.59
CA GLN A 27 -25.00 19.68 -29.58
C GLN A 27 -23.83 19.76 -28.62
N ALA A 28 -23.06 20.85 -28.75
CA ALA A 28 -22.11 21.26 -27.74
C ALA A 28 -22.90 21.51 -26.43
N GLN A 29 -22.92 20.53 -25.55
CA GLN A 29 -23.31 20.76 -24.17
C GLN A 29 -22.26 21.69 -23.53
N PRO A 30 -22.68 22.74 -22.81
CA PRO A 30 -21.75 23.54 -22.06
C PRO A 30 -21.07 22.58 -21.06
N HIS A 31 -19.78 22.37 -21.29
CA HIS A 31 -18.91 21.73 -20.29
C HIS A 31 -18.93 22.65 -19.08
N THR A 32 -19.81 22.34 -18.12
CA THR A 32 -19.63 22.84 -16.76
C THR A 32 -18.28 22.28 -16.34
N GLU A 33 -17.26 23.12 -16.33
CA GLU A 33 -16.01 22.82 -15.64
C GLU A 33 -16.38 22.53 -14.19
N THR A 34 -16.63 21.26 -13.89
CA THR A 34 -16.58 20.78 -12.53
C THR A 34 -15.13 21.00 -12.10
N LYS A 35 -14.92 22.11 -11.38
CA LYS A 35 -13.71 22.33 -10.56
C LYS A 35 -13.32 20.96 -10.02
N PRO A 36 -12.06 20.49 -10.23
CA PRO A 36 -11.65 19.22 -9.67
C PRO A 36 -12.01 19.27 -8.19
N THR A 37 -12.92 18.39 -7.75
CA THR A 37 -13.19 18.19 -6.34
C THR A 37 -11.82 17.87 -5.78
N GLU A 38 -11.28 18.78 -4.95
CA GLU A 38 -10.07 18.51 -4.20
C GLU A 38 -10.29 17.14 -3.56
N MET A 39 -9.64 16.12 -4.11
CA MET A 39 -9.55 14.83 -3.44
C MET A 39 -8.89 15.15 -2.11
N SER A 40 -9.71 15.19 -1.05
CA SER A 40 -9.20 15.48 0.28
C SER A 40 -8.04 14.55 0.51
N GLU A 41 -6.86 15.15 0.72
CA GLU A 41 -5.63 14.41 0.91
C GLU A 41 -5.89 13.34 1.98
N PHE A 42 -5.75 12.07 1.62
CA PHE A 42 -6.09 10.99 2.53
C PHE A 42 -5.13 11.01 3.73
N HIS A 43 -5.64 11.42 4.87
CA HIS A 43 -4.84 11.50 6.09
C HIS A 43 -4.66 10.13 6.73
N TRP A 44 -3.43 9.63 6.71
CA TRP A 44 -3.05 8.38 7.36
C TRP A 44 -3.06 8.53 8.90
N THR A 45 -4.21 8.29 9.50
CA THR A 45 -4.35 8.24 10.96
C THR A 45 -3.77 6.95 11.52
N PRO A 46 -3.38 6.90 12.82
CA PRO A 46 -2.97 5.65 13.47
C PRO A 46 -3.98 4.51 13.34
N ARG A 47 -5.28 4.82 13.34
CA ARG A 47 -6.35 3.83 13.12
C ARG A 47 -6.32 3.27 11.70
N ALA A 48 -6.18 4.11 10.70
CA ALA A 48 -6.10 3.69 9.29
C ALA A 48 -4.85 2.83 9.05
N LEU A 49 -3.69 3.22 9.61
CA LEU A 49 -2.45 2.47 9.51
C LEU A 49 -2.53 1.08 10.16
N LYS A 50 -3.16 0.98 11.33
CA LYS A 50 -3.40 -0.31 12.01
C LYS A 50 -4.29 -1.24 11.17
N LEU A 51 -5.34 -0.67 10.56
CA LEU A 51 -6.22 -1.44 9.67
C LEU A 51 -5.49 -1.91 8.42
N TYR A 52 -4.73 -1.01 7.79
CA TYR A 52 -3.91 -1.34 6.63
C TYR A 52 -2.90 -2.46 6.95
N ALA A 53 -2.15 -2.33 8.05
CA ALA A 53 -1.19 -3.34 8.48
C ALA A 53 -1.86 -4.71 8.69
N LYS A 54 -3.03 -4.73 9.34
CA LYS A 54 -3.79 -5.98 9.53
C LYS A 54 -4.18 -6.63 8.21
N GLN A 55 -4.65 -5.83 7.25
CA GLN A 55 -5.07 -6.33 5.95
C GLN A 55 -3.87 -6.81 5.13
N PHE A 56 -2.78 -6.04 5.10
CA PHE A 56 -1.54 -6.43 4.42
C PHE A 56 -0.94 -7.71 5.00
N MET A 57 -0.87 -7.84 6.33
CA MET A 57 -0.41 -9.08 6.98
C MET A 57 -1.22 -10.31 6.52
N ARG A 58 -2.55 -10.20 6.43
CA ARG A 58 -3.40 -11.32 6.01
C ARG A 58 -3.16 -11.75 4.56
N MET A 59 -2.75 -10.81 3.70
CA MET A 59 -2.47 -11.08 2.29
C MET A 59 -1.04 -11.59 2.07
N ALA A 60 -0.05 -10.92 2.68
CA ALA A 60 1.36 -11.17 2.42
C ALA A 60 1.98 -12.24 3.34
N TYR A 61 1.41 -12.42 4.54
CA TYR A 61 1.90 -13.34 5.58
C TYR A 61 0.73 -14.14 6.17
N PRO A 62 0.06 -15.01 5.40
CA PRO A 62 -1.14 -15.72 5.82
C PRO A 62 -0.92 -16.63 7.03
N GLU A 63 0.33 -17.06 7.29
CA GLU A 63 0.74 -17.83 8.45
C GLU A 63 0.77 -17.00 9.75
N TRP A 64 0.78 -15.66 9.66
CA TRP A 64 0.76 -14.79 10.82
C TRP A 64 -0.67 -14.60 11.33
N ASN A 65 -0.99 -15.28 12.39
CA ASN A 65 -2.33 -15.28 12.97
C ASN A 65 -2.63 -14.01 13.80
N SER A 66 -3.75 -14.02 14.52
CA SER A 66 -4.19 -12.88 15.36
C SER A 66 -3.24 -12.56 16.52
N SER A 67 -2.43 -13.51 17.00
CA SER A 67 -1.44 -13.23 18.04
C SER A 67 -0.27 -12.42 17.50
N GLU A 68 0.16 -12.69 16.26
CA GLU A 68 1.18 -11.91 15.57
C GLU A 68 0.72 -10.47 15.33
N HIS A 69 -0.53 -10.29 14.93
CA HIS A 69 -1.10 -8.96 14.81
C HIS A 69 -1.11 -8.20 16.14
N ARG A 70 -1.48 -8.86 17.26
CA ARG A 70 -1.44 -8.22 18.60
C ARG A 70 -0.02 -7.85 19.01
N ALA A 71 0.97 -8.68 18.67
CA ALA A 71 2.37 -8.38 18.94
C ALA A 71 2.85 -7.15 18.15
N LEU A 72 2.50 -7.07 16.86
CA LEU A 72 2.80 -5.91 16.03
C LEU A 72 2.17 -4.62 16.60
N MET A 73 0.90 -4.70 17.04
CA MET A 73 0.22 -3.55 17.65
C MET A 73 0.99 -2.98 18.84
N LYS A 74 1.52 -3.85 19.68
CA LYS A 74 2.34 -3.47 20.85
C LYS A 74 3.69 -2.91 20.43
N LEU A 75 4.39 -3.60 19.55
CA LEU A 75 5.72 -3.22 19.06
C LEU A 75 5.72 -1.81 18.47
N TRP A 76 4.93 -1.57 17.42
CA TRP A 76 4.89 -0.26 16.78
C TRP A 76 4.15 0.82 17.57
N GLY A 77 3.33 0.39 18.55
CA GLY A 77 2.82 1.28 19.59
C GLY A 77 3.91 1.87 20.47
N LYS A 78 4.97 1.09 20.76
CA LYS A 78 6.16 1.54 21.53
C LYS A 78 7.15 2.32 20.66
N GLU A 79 7.31 1.95 19.39
CA GLU A 79 8.27 2.58 18.48
C GLU A 79 7.85 4.02 18.10
N SER A 80 6.65 4.21 17.61
CA SER A 80 6.19 5.48 17.04
C SER A 80 4.80 5.93 17.50
N GLY A 81 4.11 5.13 18.31
CA GLY A 81 2.68 5.34 18.55
C GLY A 81 1.84 5.21 17.27
N TRP A 82 2.35 4.51 16.24
CA TRP A 82 1.73 4.44 14.91
C TRP A 82 1.73 5.77 14.16
N ASN A 83 2.66 6.66 14.46
CA ASN A 83 2.84 7.92 13.76
C ASN A 83 3.81 7.73 12.58
N HIS A 84 3.31 7.87 11.36
CA HIS A 84 4.12 7.74 10.14
C HIS A 84 5.11 8.91 9.92
N LYS A 85 4.99 9.97 10.69
CA LYS A 85 5.91 11.12 10.68
C LYS A 85 6.84 11.14 11.91
N ALA A 86 6.84 10.06 12.70
CA ALA A 86 7.71 9.98 13.88
C ALA A 86 9.17 9.91 13.46
N GLN A 87 9.98 10.80 14.00
CA GLN A 87 11.43 10.82 13.82
C GLN A 87 12.10 10.66 15.18
N ASN A 88 13.08 9.76 15.25
CA ASN A 88 13.90 9.62 16.44
C ASN A 88 14.94 10.73 16.49
N PRO A 89 14.98 11.58 17.54
CA PRO A 89 15.94 12.69 17.61
C PRO A 89 17.40 12.24 17.75
N ASN A 90 17.63 11.00 18.14
CA ASN A 90 18.98 10.46 18.42
C ASN A 90 19.47 9.46 17.38
N SER A 91 18.70 9.22 16.33
CA SER A 91 19.08 8.28 15.26
C SER A 91 18.43 8.62 13.92
N SER A 92 18.76 7.86 12.88
CA SER A 92 18.10 7.97 11.58
C SER A 92 16.81 7.15 11.48
N ALA A 93 16.25 6.67 12.61
CA ALA A 93 15.02 5.91 12.61
C ALA A 93 13.81 6.81 12.33
N PHE A 94 12.94 6.37 11.40
CA PHE A 94 11.81 7.14 10.94
C PHE A 94 10.56 6.28 10.71
N GLY A 95 9.40 6.93 10.84
CA GLY A 95 8.10 6.39 10.46
C GLY A 95 7.48 5.43 11.48
N VAL A 96 6.41 4.75 11.07
CA VAL A 96 5.69 3.80 11.92
C VAL A 96 6.61 2.72 12.49
N PRO A 97 7.45 2.05 11.66
CA PRO A 97 8.30 0.97 12.13
C PRO A 97 9.64 1.43 12.73
N GLN A 98 9.93 2.73 12.74
CA GLN A 98 11.24 3.28 13.16
C GLN A 98 12.43 2.58 12.49
N LEU A 99 12.34 2.38 11.16
CA LEU A 99 13.46 1.83 10.39
C LEU A 99 14.58 2.84 10.22
N LEU A 100 15.81 2.39 10.39
CA LEU A 100 17.00 3.21 10.15
C LEU A 100 17.08 3.62 8.67
N ARG A 101 17.39 4.89 8.43
CA ARG A 101 17.57 5.46 7.07
C ARG A 101 16.34 5.32 6.18
N LEU A 102 15.15 5.19 6.77
CA LEU A 102 13.90 5.28 6.02
C LEU A 102 13.73 6.72 5.53
N ASP A 103 13.54 6.88 4.23
CA ASP A 103 13.31 8.18 3.62
C ASP A 103 12.01 8.80 4.20
N PRO A 104 12.06 10.06 4.74
CA PRO A 104 10.89 10.76 5.26
C PRO A 104 9.74 10.92 4.25
N ASP A 105 10.04 10.93 2.96
CA ASP A 105 9.04 11.02 1.89
C ASP A 105 8.41 9.65 1.56
N THR A 106 8.82 8.58 2.26
CA THR A 106 8.21 7.25 2.07
C THR A 106 6.73 7.28 2.44
N PRO A 107 5.81 6.96 1.51
CA PRO A 107 4.38 6.89 1.79
C PRO A 107 4.06 5.97 2.97
N ALA A 108 3.09 6.35 3.79
CA ALA A 108 2.77 5.63 5.02
C ALA A 108 2.42 4.13 4.82
N PRO A 109 1.69 3.70 3.77
CA PRO A 109 1.52 2.28 3.46
C PRO A 109 2.84 1.56 3.21
N LEU A 110 3.74 2.16 2.44
CA LEU A 110 5.03 1.56 2.11
C LEU A 110 5.94 1.46 3.34
N GLN A 111 5.81 2.36 4.33
CA GLN A 111 6.49 2.21 5.62
C GLN A 111 6.05 0.92 6.34
N ILE A 112 4.73 0.63 6.33
CA ILE A 112 4.15 -0.60 6.90
C ILE A 112 4.73 -1.83 6.20
N GLU A 113 4.69 -1.85 4.88
CA GLU A 113 5.18 -2.98 4.07
C GLU A 113 6.66 -3.26 4.31
N ARG A 114 7.51 -2.22 4.28
CA ARG A 114 8.94 -2.33 4.55
C ARG A 114 9.22 -2.78 6.00
N GLY A 115 8.45 -2.26 6.97
CA GLY A 115 8.58 -2.67 8.37
C GLY A 115 8.21 -4.13 8.59
N LEU A 116 7.15 -4.64 7.94
CA LEU A 116 6.76 -6.04 8.00
C LEU A 116 7.79 -6.95 7.31
N GLY A 117 8.32 -6.51 6.17
CA GLY A 117 9.42 -7.20 5.49
C GLY A 117 10.68 -7.30 6.35
N TYR A 118 11.03 -6.20 7.06
CA TYR A 118 12.14 -6.20 8.02
C TYR A 118 11.91 -7.20 9.15
N ILE A 119 10.70 -7.22 9.75
CA ILE A 119 10.34 -8.16 10.80
C ILE A 119 10.46 -9.60 10.30
N MET A 120 9.92 -9.90 9.13
CA MET A 120 10.01 -11.23 8.52
C MET A 120 11.47 -11.66 8.32
N HIS A 121 12.29 -10.77 7.77
CA HIS A 121 13.69 -11.10 7.47
C HIS A 121 14.53 -11.31 8.73
N ARG A 122 14.33 -10.50 9.77
CA ARG A 122 15.20 -10.50 10.97
C ARG A 122 14.67 -11.37 12.10
N TYR A 123 13.36 -11.49 12.25
CA TYR A 123 12.69 -12.09 13.40
C TYR A 123 11.72 -13.21 13.03
N ASP A 124 11.51 -13.49 11.75
CA ASP A 124 10.53 -14.42 11.24
C ASP A 124 9.06 -13.98 11.49
N ARG A 125 8.77 -13.34 12.65
CA ARG A 125 7.41 -12.92 12.99
C ARG A 125 7.36 -11.81 14.05
N PRO A 126 6.23 -11.06 14.13
CA PRO A 126 6.06 -9.95 15.06
C PRO A 126 6.20 -10.33 16.55
N SER A 127 5.78 -11.53 16.97
CA SER A 127 5.89 -11.96 18.37
C SER A 127 7.34 -12.11 18.81
N VAL A 128 8.22 -12.56 17.93
CA VAL A 128 9.66 -12.68 18.20
C VAL A 128 10.29 -11.29 18.27
N ALA A 129 9.97 -10.40 17.33
CA ALA A 129 10.42 -9.02 17.37
C ALA A 129 9.96 -8.29 18.64
N TRP A 130 8.71 -8.51 19.06
CA TRP A 130 8.18 -7.95 20.32
C TRP A 130 8.91 -8.50 21.56
N THR A 131 9.25 -9.78 21.60
CA THR A 131 10.03 -10.37 22.71
C THR A 131 11.41 -9.73 22.76
N HIS A 132 12.10 -9.63 21.62
CA HIS A 132 13.40 -8.96 21.52
C HIS A 132 13.32 -7.50 22.01
N TRP A 133 12.30 -6.77 21.58
CA TRP A 133 12.09 -5.38 22.03
C TRP A 133 11.93 -5.26 23.55
N ARG A 134 11.20 -6.17 24.19
CA ARG A 134 11.01 -6.15 25.65
C ARG A 134 12.30 -6.39 26.43
N GLU A 135 13.21 -7.13 25.84
CA GLU A 135 14.50 -7.50 26.46
C GLU A 135 15.57 -6.43 26.24
N HIS A 136 15.54 -5.75 25.08
CA HIS A 136 16.62 -4.86 24.64
C HIS A 136 16.20 -3.40 24.44
N GLY A 137 14.91 -3.10 24.36
CA GLY A 137 14.39 -1.75 24.10
C GLY A 137 14.45 -1.31 22.62
N TRP A 138 14.77 -2.24 21.70
CA TRP A 138 14.82 -2.02 20.24
C TRP A 138 14.53 -3.34 19.50
N TYR A 139 14.32 -3.23 18.17
CA TYR A 139 14.14 -4.43 17.33
C TYR A 139 14.76 -4.24 15.95
#